data_988ce471af24fbd5f8b52d8b62a46267
#
_entry.id   988ce471af24fbd5f8b52d8b62a46267
#
_cell.length_a   1.000
_cell.length_b   1.000
_cell.length_c   1.000
_cell.angle_alpha   90.00
_cell.angle_beta   90.00
_cell.angle_gamma   90.00
#
_symmetry.space_group_name_H-M   'P 1'
#
loop_
_entity.id
_entity.type
_entity.pdbx_description
1 polymer ?
#
loop_
_entity_poly.entity_id
_entity_poly.type
_entity_poly.pdbx_seq_one_letter_code
_entity_poly.pdbx_strand_id
1 'polypeptide(L)'
;MFRMLQIVLAAVALSTAATAQQKPQIEIIYPKSKQKIAAVDSTFIFGNVTPQSQLKINGSEIKVHDSGGFLAFLPVKSGTFVFRLEASLNGQTSTSDLQIIVPEPYEVPQGKEPVIVKGYMSPGSDIMLMEGDMFNTSFRGTPGMFAYFKLSTSSDLLQMAETPPVKQSYWAEALWGSDDYPDSLLVRGVYTGVAMLSGKQVADSSQIEYYLCRKKLKQLNSKEKTFKQQLPDCGCESRASEATLAVMPLTKVMIGELTDSVQTIRVGPRKGYLTTYQPQGVRVRITGRFNNYYRAQILPDIEGWVPDSSLKVLPQGTQLPNGSVSLLRTRKVDRGVLVTFNLGAKLPFRVEEDVAANKLYLEIYNCTSSIDFIRYDSSDSMISRIQWTQPQTGLLRLTIDLNQTLWGYDCYYEGVRFNLKLRTRPHFDDKLKGITFVIDPGHSPDPGAIGPTGCAEKDANLAIALELTKQLRDHMATVVMTREGDTPIALYERPKLAYQHSPDVYISIHNNALPDGINPFYNNGSSTYYYEPHSHDLAKLVQTRLVKATSLPDIGLYSGNFAVIRPTGYLAILVECAFMMIPEQEIALKEPSFQKTIAAAICSGVLDFVDDEVEKASCGN
;
A
#
# COMPACT_ATOMS: atom_id res chain seq x y z
N MET A 1 -58.33 -3.86 81.53
CA MET A 1 -57.12 -3.48 82.25
C MET A 1 -56.27 -4.70 82.48
N PHE A 2 -55.46 -5.08 81.55
CA PHE A 2 -54.28 -5.96 81.66
C PHE A 2 -53.58 -5.96 80.31
N ARG A 3 -52.39 -5.40 80.20
CA ARG A 3 -51.56 -5.41 79.01
C ARG A 3 -50.78 -6.73 78.98
N MET A 4 -50.95 -7.50 77.95
CA MET A 4 -50.06 -8.63 77.59
C MET A 4 -48.95 -8.13 76.68
N LEU A 5 -47.74 -8.32 77.09
CA LEU A 5 -46.49 -8.04 76.37
C LEU A 5 -46.19 -9.24 75.50
N GLN A 6 -46.26 -9.13 74.18
CA GLN A 6 -45.78 -10.15 73.26
C GLN A 6 -44.33 -9.83 72.83
N ILE A 7 -43.43 -10.72 73.18
CA ILE A 7 -42.03 -10.73 72.74
C ILE A 7 -42.01 -11.38 71.35
N VAL A 8 -41.67 -10.61 70.30
CA VAL A 8 -41.42 -11.15 68.97
C VAL A 8 -39.95 -11.44 68.83
N LEU A 9 -39.55 -12.71 68.82
CA LEU A 9 -38.21 -13.18 68.42
C LEU A 9 -38.10 -13.03 66.90
N ALA A 10 -37.30 -12.06 66.44
CA ALA A 10 -36.86 -11.97 65.07
C ALA A 10 -35.69 -12.93 64.81
N ALA A 11 -35.95 -14.05 64.19
CA ALA A 11 -34.90 -14.92 63.66
C ALA A 11 -34.28 -14.25 62.44
N VAL A 12 -33.06 -13.72 62.56
CA VAL A 12 -32.27 -13.28 61.41
C VAL A 12 -31.72 -14.51 60.73
N ALA A 13 -32.38 -14.95 59.66
CA ALA A 13 -31.83 -15.92 58.73
C ALA A 13 -30.75 -15.22 57.89
N LEU A 14 -29.48 -15.44 58.22
CA LEU A 14 -28.36 -15.13 57.30
C LEU A 14 -28.51 -16.07 56.11
N SER A 15 -29.14 -15.63 55.02
CA SER A 15 -29.03 -16.24 53.74
C SER A 15 -27.63 -15.96 53.17
N THR A 16 -26.71 -16.87 53.38
CA THR A 16 -25.47 -16.93 52.58
C THR A 16 -25.92 -17.27 51.15
N ALA A 17 -26.16 -16.22 50.35
CA ALA A 17 -26.22 -16.43 48.92
C ALA A 17 -24.86 -16.95 48.49
N ALA A 18 -24.74 -18.23 48.28
CA ALA A 18 -23.62 -18.82 47.56
C ALA A 18 -23.68 -18.22 46.17
N THR A 19 -22.91 -17.18 45.93
CA THR A 19 -22.65 -16.70 44.56
C THR A 19 -22.08 -17.90 43.83
N ALA A 20 -22.84 -18.46 42.92
CA ALA A 20 -22.35 -19.51 42.03
C ALA A 20 -21.06 -18.94 41.36
N GLN A 21 -19.95 -19.53 41.70
CA GLN A 21 -18.64 -19.07 41.24
C GLN A 21 -18.61 -19.29 39.73
N GLN A 22 -18.75 -18.24 38.99
CA GLN A 22 -18.87 -18.26 37.53
C GLN A 22 -17.54 -18.71 36.93
N LYS A 23 -17.57 -19.70 36.04
CA LYS A 23 -16.37 -20.14 35.30
C LYS A 23 -15.83 -19.00 34.45
N PRO A 24 -14.51 -18.84 34.36
CA PRO A 24 -13.93 -17.79 33.50
C PRO A 24 -14.36 -18.00 32.03
N GLN A 25 -14.68 -16.95 31.33
CA GLN A 25 -14.98 -16.95 29.91
C GLN A 25 -13.70 -16.74 29.11
N ILE A 26 -13.61 -17.33 27.93
CA ILE A 26 -12.51 -17.17 26.96
C ILE A 26 -13.12 -16.75 25.63
N GLU A 27 -12.73 -15.59 25.12
CA GLU A 27 -13.10 -15.12 23.79
C GLU A 27 -11.83 -14.85 22.98
N ILE A 28 -11.73 -15.46 21.80
CA ILE A 28 -10.60 -15.29 20.91
C ILE A 28 -11.03 -14.37 19.76
N ILE A 29 -10.35 -13.23 19.65
CA ILE A 29 -10.59 -12.23 18.58
C ILE A 29 -9.83 -12.62 17.32
N TYR A 30 -8.55 -12.99 17.47
CA TYR A 30 -7.70 -13.42 16.36
C TYR A 30 -6.76 -14.55 16.81
N PRO A 31 -6.50 -15.53 15.94
CA PRO A 31 -7.16 -15.80 14.65
C PRO A 31 -8.58 -16.34 14.83
N LYS A 32 -9.37 -16.35 13.75
CA LYS A 32 -10.71 -16.99 13.78
C LYS A 32 -10.57 -18.50 13.63
N SER A 33 -11.58 -19.25 14.12
CA SER A 33 -11.60 -20.70 13.99
C SER A 33 -11.52 -21.14 12.53
N LYS A 34 -10.61 -22.07 12.23
CA LYS A 34 -10.29 -22.61 10.90
C LYS A 34 -9.75 -21.55 9.92
N GLN A 35 -9.33 -20.40 10.42
CA GLN A 35 -8.68 -19.39 9.58
C GLN A 35 -7.38 -19.95 9.00
N LYS A 36 -7.17 -19.72 7.72
CA LYS A 36 -5.89 -19.92 7.06
C LYS A 36 -5.04 -18.68 7.30
N ILE A 37 -3.95 -18.83 8.04
CA ILE A 37 -2.98 -17.78 8.32
C ILE A 37 -1.86 -17.76 7.27
N ALA A 38 -0.88 -16.87 7.41
CA ALA A 38 0.33 -16.91 6.58
C ALA A 38 1.17 -18.19 6.86
N ALA A 39 2.04 -18.55 5.92
CA ALA A 39 3.00 -19.65 6.09
C ALA A 39 4.17 -19.16 6.97
N VAL A 40 3.98 -19.22 8.27
CA VAL A 40 4.92 -18.73 9.30
C VAL A 40 5.15 -19.84 10.33
N ASP A 41 6.23 -19.76 11.09
CA ASP A 41 6.55 -20.69 12.18
C ASP A 41 6.12 -20.18 13.55
N SER A 42 5.78 -18.90 13.64
CA SER A 42 5.23 -18.28 14.85
C SER A 42 4.16 -17.27 14.45
N THR A 43 3.11 -17.15 15.23
CA THR A 43 2.07 -16.15 15.03
C THR A 43 1.49 -15.69 16.35
N PHE A 44 0.77 -14.59 16.32
CA PHE A 44 0.07 -14.08 17.50
C PHE A 44 -1.35 -14.67 17.60
N ILE A 45 -1.79 -14.78 18.85
CA ILE A 45 -3.17 -15.04 19.23
C ILE A 45 -3.56 -14.04 20.31
N PHE A 46 -4.71 -13.40 20.14
CA PHE A 46 -5.21 -12.45 21.11
C PHE A 46 -6.73 -12.51 21.27
N GLY A 47 -7.19 -12.00 22.38
CA GLY A 47 -8.59 -11.97 22.76
C GLY A 47 -8.74 -11.52 24.21
N ASN A 48 -9.82 -11.95 24.84
CA ASN A 48 -10.07 -11.63 26.23
C ASN A 48 -10.49 -12.86 27.04
N VAL A 49 -10.20 -12.82 28.34
CA VAL A 49 -10.69 -13.73 29.36
C VAL A 49 -11.34 -12.92 30.48
N THR A 50 -12.15 -13.56 31.31
CA THR A 50 -12.66 -12.89 32.51
C THR A 50 -11.51 -12.21 33.24
N PRO A 51 -11.62 -10.92 33.62
CA PRO A 51 -10.55 -10.22 34.32
C PRO A 51 -10.03 -10.97 35.55
N GLN A 52 -8.72 -10.81 35.84
CA GLN A 52 -8.01 -11.52 36.91
C GLN A 52 -7.85 -13.04 36.73
N SER A 53 -8.23 -13.60 35.57
CA SER A 53 -7.96 -15.00 35.26
C SER A 53 -6.46 -15.23 35.00
N GLN A 54 -5.96 -16.40 35.39
CA GLN A 54 -4.69 -16.93 34.89
C GLN A 54 -4.97 -17.66 33.57
N LEU A 55 -4.17 -17.37 32.54
CA LEU A 55 -4.32 -17.95 31.20
C LEU A 55 -3.08 -18.76 30.82
N LYS A 56 -3.30 -19.96 30.32
CA LYS A 56 -2.28 -20.77 29.63
C LYS A 56 -2.71 -21.06 28.21
N ILE A 57 -1.75 -20.98 27.28
CA ILE A 57 -1.95 -21.38 25.87
C ILE A 57 -0.87 -22.41 25.52
N ASN A 58 -1.28 -23.61 25.12
CA ASN A 58 -0.39 -24.75 24.88
C ASN A 58 0.58 -25.01 26.05
N GLY A 59 0.12 -24.78 27.28
CA GLY A 59 0.90 -24.97 28.51
C GLY A 59 1.78 -23.79 28.92
N SER A 60 1.97 -22.78 28.06
CA SER A 60 2.70 -21.54 28.36
C SER A 60 1.82 -20.55 29.08
N GLU A 61 2.32 -19.95 30.17
CA GLU A 61 1.62 -18.87 30.89
C GLU A 61 1.60 -17.60 30.05
N ILE A 62 0.42 -16.98 29.93
CA ILE A 62 0.20 -15.77 29.13
C ILE A 62 -0.21 -14.65 30.06
N LYS A 63 0.45 -13.48 29.90
CA LYS A 63 0.08 -12.25 30.62
C LYS A 63 -1.32 -11.83 30.20
N VAL A 64 -2.18 -11.65 31.20
CA VAL A 64 -3.53 -11.09 31.03
C VAL A 64 -3.51 -9.68 31.60
N HIS A 65 -3.99 -8.73 30.82
CA HIS A 65 -4.18 -7.34 31.26
C HIS A 65 -5.35 -7.24 32.24
N ASP A 66 -5.40 -6.21 33.09
CA ASP A 66 -6.45 -6.03 34.09
C ASP A 66 -7.87 -5.96 33.49
N SER A 67 -7.97 -5.53 32.23
CA SER A 67 -9.23 -5.57 31.44
C SER A 67 -9.68 -6.97 31.01
N GLY A 68 -8.83 -7.99 31.20
CA GLY A 68 -9.03 -9.33 30.66
C GLY A 68 -8.40 -9.56 29.28
N GLY A 69 -7.94 -8.52 28.59
CA GLY A 69 -7.27 -8.62 27.30
C GLY A 69 -5.95 -9.38 27.38
N PHE A 70 -5.68 -10.22 26.40
CA PHE A 70 -4.40 -10.94 26.28
C PHE A 70 -3.88 -10.91 24.85
N LEU A 71 -2.56 -10.98 24.72
CA LEU A 71 -1.82 -11.16 23.48
C LEU A 71 -0.68 -12.13 23.72
N ALA A 72 -0.54 -13.12 22.86
CA ALA A 72 0.59 -14.04 22.87
C ALA A 72 1.17 -14.19 21.46
N PHE A 73 2.49 -14.31 21.36
CA PHE A 73 3.20 -14.67 20.13
C PHE A 73 3.83 -16.04 20.34
N LEU A 74 3.35 -17.05 19.63
CA LEU A 74 3.65 -18.44 19.90
C LEU A 74 4.05 -19.20 18.65
N PRO A 75 4.92 -20.22 18.78
CA PRO A 75 5.30 -21.08 17.68
C PRO A 75 4.10 -21.89 17.19
N VAL A 76 4.03 -22.05 15.88
CA VAL A 76 3.03 -22.86 15.18
C VAL A 76 3.71 -23.88 14.27
N LYS A 77 2.97 -24.90 13.86
CA LYS A 77 3.44 -25.89 12.89
C LYS A 77 2.52 -25.90 11.68
N SER A 78 3.10 -26.16 10.51
CA SER A 78 2.34 -26.32 9.27
C SER A 78 1.29 -27.43 9.38
N GLY A 79 0.24 -27.29 8.59
CA GLY A 79 -0.94 -28.14 8.62
C GLY A 79 -2.04 -27.58 9.52
N THR A 80 -2.85 -28.47 10.06
CA THR A 80 -3.86 -28.12 11.06
C THR A 80 -3.22 -27.97 12.43
N PHE A 81 -3.21 -26.77 12.98
CA PHE A 81 -2.65 -26.46 14.29
C PHE A 81 -3.75 -26.09 15.28
N VAL A 82 -3.60 -26.47 16.55
CA VAL A 82 -4.59 -26.18 17.60
C VAL A 82 -3.93 -25.41 18.74
N PHE A 83 -4.43 -24.22 19.01
CA PHE A 83 -4.19 -23.53 20.27
C PHE A 83 -5.14 -24.08 21.33
N ARG A 84 -4.60 -24.57 22.43
CA ARG A 84 -5.37 -25.04 23.60
C ARG A 84 -5.24 -23.99 24.70
N LEU A 85 -6.36 -23.33 25.00
CA LEU A 85 -6.43 -22.29 26.00
C LEU A 85 -7.04 -22.88 27.28
N GLU A 86 -6.45 -22.51 28.41
CA GLU A 86 -6.94 -22.84 29.75
C GLU A 86 -6.94 -21.58 30.60
N ALA A 87 -8.12 -21.13 31.01
CA ALA A 87 -8.27 -19.98 31.90
C ALA A 87 -8.75 -20.48 33.28
N SER A 88 -8.12 -20.01 34.34
CA SER A 88 -8.50 -20.36 35.71
C SER A 88 -8.72 -19.11 36.56
N LEU A 89 -9.80 -19.13 37.36
CA LEU A 89 -10.18 -18.03 38.24
C LEU A 89 -10.84 -18.63 39.49
N ASN A 90 -10.36 -18.31 40.68
CA ASN A 90 -10.93 -18.73 41.95
C ASN A 90 -11.18 -20.26 42.04
N GLY A 91 -10.26 -21.09 41.52
CA GLY A 91 -10.36 -22.54 41.50
C GLY A 91 -11.31 -23.14 40.44
N GLN A 92 -11.96 -22.30 39.63
CA GLN A 92 -12.72 -22.72 38.45
C GLN A 92 -11.88 -22.63 37.19
N THR A 93 -12.00 -23.62 36.31
CA THR A 93 -11.24 -23.66 35.03
C THR A 93 -12.17 -23.79 33.85
N SER A 94 -11.87 -23.05 32.79
CA SER A 94 -12.48 -23.20 31.47
C SER A 94 -11.40 -23.49 30.43
N THR A 95 -11.76 -24.28 29.43
CA THR A 95 -10.85 -24.60 28.31
C THR A 95 -11.51 -24.25 26.99
N SER A 96 -10.69 -23.87 26.01
CA SER A 96 -11.12 -23.61 24.64
C SER A 96 -10.04 -24.08 23.68
N ASP A 97 -10.44 -24.78 22.63
CA ASP A 97 -9.55 -25.20 21.54
C ASP A 97 -9.85 -24.37 20.30
N LEU A 98 -8.82 -23.71 19.78
CA LEU A 98 -8.88 -22.95 18.53
C LEU A 98 -8.04 -23.63 17.46
N GLN A 99 -8.69 -24.12 16.42
CA GLN A 99 -8.04 -24.72 15.26
C GLN A 99 -7.75 -23.66 14.21
N ILE A 100 -6.52 -23.63 13.67
CA ILE A 100 -6.11 -22.82 12.53
C ILE A 100 -5.47 -23.69 11.45
N ILE A 101 -5.31 -23.13 10.25
CA ILE A 101 -4.62 -23.76 9.13
C ILE A 101 -3.36 -22.94 8.82
N VAL A 102 -2.20 -23.52 9.12
CA VAL A 102 -0.90 -22.96 8.75
C VAL A 102 -0.50 -23.62 7.43
N PRO A 103 -0.35 -22.88 6.33
CA PRO A 103 0.05 -23.47 5.06
C PRO A 103 1.35 -24.24 5.21
N GLU A 104 1.41 -25.41 4.62
CA GLU A 104 2.67 -26.15 4.54
C GLU A 104 3.66 -25.33 3.70
N PRO A 105 4.91 -25.20 4.15
CA PRO A 105 5.97 -24.71 3.28
C PRO A 105 5.96 -25.56 2.02
N TYR A 106 6.18 -24.93 0.87
CA TYR A 106 6.25 -25.68 -0.38
C TYR A 106 7.33 -26.78 -0.23
N GLU A 107 6.89 -28.04 -0.19
CA GLU A 107 7.81 -29.18 -0.20
C GLU A 107 8.47 -29.27 -1.57
N VAL A 108 9.75 -29.02 -1.59
CA VAL A 108 10.59 -29.28 -2.75
C VAL A 108 10.59 -30.78 -2.98
N PRO A 109 10.32 -31.29 -4.21
CA PRO A 109 10.41 -32.70 -4.49
C PRO A 109 11.75 -33.25 -4.02
N GLN A 110 11.73 -34.12 -3.03
CA GLN A 110 12.93 -34.79 -2.51
C GLN A 110 13.16 -36.03 -3.36
N GLY A 111 14.35 -36.15 -3.96
CA GLY A 111 14.66 -37.33 -4.71
C GLY A 111 15.66 -37.14 -5.86
N LYS A 112 16.01 -38.24 -6.51
CA LYS A 112 16.92 -38.27 -7.67
C LYS A 112 16.19 -38.13 -9.00
N GLU A 113 14.87 -38.19 -9.01
CA GLU A 113 14.07 -38.07 -10.23
C GLU A 113 13.69 -36.62 -10.49
N PRO A 114 13.78 -36.15 -11.75
CA PRO A 114 13.33 -34.80 -12.09
C PRO A 114 11.81 -34.73 -11.99
N VAL A 115 11.32 -33.72 -11.28
CA VAL A 115 9.89 -33.38 -11.17
C VAL A 115 9.71 -31.90 -11.41
N ILE A 116 8.91 -31.53 -12.41
CA ILE A 116 8.46 -30.15 -12.64
C ILE A 116 7.09 -29.98 -11.98
N VAL A 117 6.97 -29.11 -10.99
CA VAL A 117 5.76 -28.98 -10.18
C VAL A 117 4.69 -28.21 -10.92
N LYS A 118 3.52 -28.84 -11.06
CA LYS A 118 2.35 -28.19 -11.66
C LYS A 118 1.88 -27.00 -10.82
N GLY A 119 1.47 -25.92 -11.49
CA GLY A 119 0.95 -24.70 -10.82
C GLY A 119 2.01 -23.71 -10.32
N TYR A 120 3.31 -24.03 -10.50
CA TYR A 120 4.41 -23.15 -10.14
C TYR A 120 5.27 -22.74 -11.34
N MET A 121 4.66 -22.65 -12.49
CA MET A 121 5.27 -22.11 -13.71
C MET A 121 4.91 -20.64 -13.90
N SER A 122 5.86 -19.83 -14.29
CA SER A 122 5.67 -18.41 -14.61
C SER A 122 6.03 -18.17 -16.08
N PRO A 123 5.21 -17.43 -16.84
CA PRO A 123 3.99 -16.75 -16.42
C PRO A 123 2.86 -17.74 -16.11
N GLY A 124 2.07 -17.45 -15.06
CA GLY A 124 0.91 -18.26 -14.66
C GLY A 124 -0.37 -17.96 -15.46
N SER A 125 -0.30 -17.04 -16.42
CA SER A 125 -1.40 -16.64 -17.30
C SER A 125 -0.84 -16.11 -18.61
N ASP A 126 -1.67 -16.05 -19.65
CA ASP A 126 -1.28 -15.55 -20.95
C ASP A 126 -0.66 -14.16 -20.90
N ILE A 127 0.45 -14.01 -21.59
CA ILE A 127 1.22 -12.77 -21.66
C ILE A 127 1.47 -12.36 -23.10
N MET A 128 1.38 -11.08 -23.37
CA MET A 128 1.78 -10.46 -24.64
C MET A 128 2.95 -9.52 -24.38
N LEU A 129 4.00 -9.66 -25.14
CA LEU A 129 5.22 -8.84 -25.10
C LEU A 129 5.58 -8.36 -26.51
N MET A 130 6.51 -7.42 -26.58
CA MET A 130 7.02 -6.91 -27.85
C MET A 130 8.32 -7.63 -28.26
N GLU A 131 8.60 -7.67 -29.53
CA GLU A 131 9.93 -7.93 -30.06
C GLU A 131 10.92 -6.94 -29.42
N GLY A 132 12.07 -7.44 -28.94
CA GLY A 132 13.05 -6.67 -28.20
C GLY A 132 12.90 -6.75 -26.67
N ASP A 133 11.77 -7.22 -26.16
CA ASP A 133 11.58 -7.39 -24.71
C ASP A 133 12.41 -8.55 -24.16
N MET A 134 12.79 -8.40 -22.90
CA MET A 134 13.32 -9.51 -22.10
C MET A 134 12.15 -10.32 -21.51
N PHE A 135 12.04 -11.56 -21.93
CA PHE A 135 11.08 -12.52 -21.38
C PHE A 135 11.72 -13.30 -20.25
N ASN A 136 11.14 -13.19 -19.06
CA ASN A 136 11.53 -13.96 -17.89
C ASN A 136 10.53 -15.07 -17.64
N THR A 137 11.06 -16.28 -17.38
CA THR A 137 10.25 -17.45 -17.09
C THR A 137 10.84 -18.24 -15.94
N SER A 138 10.00 -18.96 -15.20
CA SER A 138 10.46 -19.80 -14.10
C SER A 138 9.53 -20.98 -13.87
N PHE A 139 10.05 -21.99 -13.19
CA PHE A 139 9.26 -23.08 -12.63
C PHE A 139 9.90 -23.60 -11.33
N ARG A 140 9.15 -24.39 -10.57
CA ARG A 140 9.68 -25.12 -9.41
C ARG A 140 9.82 -26.60 -9.75
N GLY A 141 10.90 -27.20 -9.30
CA GLY A 141 11.18 -28.61 -9.54
C GLY A 141 12.25 -29.17 -8.60
N THR A 142 12.64 -30.43 -8.80
CA THR A 142 13.67 -31.11 -8.00
C THR A 142 14.97 -30.31 -8.05
N PRO A 143 15.56 -29.94 -6.87
CA PRO A 143 16.77 -29.14 -6.81
C PRO A 143 18.02 -29.84 -7.37
N GLY A 144 19.02 -29.06 -7.75
CA GLY A 144 20.34 -29.54 -8.16
C GLY A 144 20.36 -30.19 -9.54
N MET A 145 19.38 -29.90 -10.39
CA MET A 145 19.27 -30.46 -11.74
C MET A 145 19.57 -29.44 -12.84
N PHE A 146 19.70 -29.91 -14.07
CA PHE A 146 19.89 -29.07 -15.24
C PHE A 146 18.54 -28.72 -15.84
N ALA A 147 18.24 -27.43 -15.93
CA ALA A 147 16.95 -26.93 -16.44
C ALA A 147 17.11 -26.17 -17.74
N TYR A 148 16.10 -26.30 -18.61
CA TYR A 148 16.03 -25.62 -19.90
C TYR A 148 14.60 -25.24 -20.23
N PHE A 149 14.44 -24.26 -21.09
CA PHE A 149 13.15 -23.94 -21.68
C PHE A 149 13.30 -23.60 -23.16
N LYS A 150 12.20 -23.68 -23.89
CA LYS A 150 12.07 -23.13 -25.23
C LYS A 150 10.66 -22.61 -25.46
N LEU A 151 10.48 -21.76 -26.46
CA LEU A 151 9.18 -21.40 -26.98
C LEU A 151 8.79 -22.41 -28.06
N SER A 152 7.51 -22.73 -28.17
CA SER A 152 7.03 -23.69 -29.22
C SER A 152 7.34 -23.25 -30.65
N THR A 153 7.53 -21.93 -30.87
CA THR A 153 7.97 -21.33 -32.13
C THR A 153 9.48 -21.44 -32.37
N SER A 154 10.26 -21.80 -31.38
CA SER A 154 11.72 -21.95 -31.47
C SER A 154 12.15 -23.40 -31.36
N SER A 155 13.21 -23.77 -32.08
CA SER A 155 13.87 -25.06 -31.93
C SER A 155 14.94 -25.08 -30.85
N ASP A 156 15.45 -23.92 -30.47
CA ASP A 156 16.60 -23.79 -29.57
C ASP A 156 16.17 -23.76 -28.11
N LEU A 157 16.80 -24.61 -27.30
CA LEU A 157 16.63 -24.60 -25.85
C LEU A 157 17.58 -23.59 -25.22
N LEU A 158 17.04 -22.82 -24.30
CA LEU A 158 17.78 -21.90 -23.47
C LEU A 158 17.99 -22.50 -22.07
N GLN A 159 19.21 -22.41 -21.55
CA GLN A 159 19.53 -22.91 -20.22
C GLN A 159 18.90 -22.01 -19.16
N MET A 160 18.37 -22.64 -18.11
CA MET A 160 17.88 -21.98 -16.90
C MET A 160 18.86 -22.20 -15.75
N ALA A 161 18.87 -21.28 -14.80
CA ALA A 161 19.66 -21.38 -13.58
C ALA A 161 18.74 -21.69 -12.39
N GLU A 162 19.17 -22.58 -11.51
CA GLU A 162 18.56 -22.70 -10.20
C GLU A 162 18.93 -21.46 -9.38
N THR A 163 17.94 -20.76 -8.85
CA THR A 163 18.19 -19.62 -7.98
C THR A 163 18.71 -20.09 -6.63
N PRO A 164 19.62 -19.35 -5.98
CA PRO A 164 19.95 -19.58 -4.58
C PRO A 164 18.66 -19.70 -3.76
N PRO A 165 18.66 -20.46 -2.66
CA PRO A 165 17.52 -20.52 -1.79
C PRO A 165 17.09 -19.11 -1.38
N VAL A 166 15.86 -18.74 -1.71
CA VAL A 166 15.29 -17.44 -1.36
C VAL A 166 14.18 -17.63 -0.36
N LYS A 167 14.11 -16.72 0.59
CA LYS A 167 12.96 -16.62 1.48
C LYS A 167 11.71 -16.40 0.64
N GLN A 168 10.62 -17.04 0.99
CA GLN A 168 9.33 -16.71 0.41
C GLN A 168 8.99 -15.30 0.90
N SER A 169 9.14 -14.30 0.03
CA SER A 169 8.90 -12.91 0.41
C SER A 169 7.45 -12.72 0.83
N TYR A 170 7.27 -12.14 1.99
CA TYR A 170 6.01 -11.73 2.54
C TYR A 170 5.97 -10.20 2.54
N TRP A 171 4.88 -9.58 2.10
CA TRP A 171 4.80 -8.12 1.94
C TRP A 171 5.11 -7.33 3.23
N ALA A 172 4.85 -7.95 4.38
CA ALA A 172 5.12 -7.37 5.67
C ALA A 172 6.63 -7.22 5.97
N GLU A 173 7.49 -8.06 5.39
CA GLU A 173 8.95 -7.95 5.58
C GLU A 173 9.50 -6.61 5.09
N ALA A 174 8.90 -6.05 4.04
CA ALA A 174 9.32 -4.77 3.49
C ALA A 174 9.10 -3.61 4.46
N LEU A 175 8.12 -3.73 5.37
CA LEU A 175 7.78 -2.70 6.35
C LEU A 175 8.40 -2.96 7.73
N TRP A 176 8.48 -4.23 8.14
CA TRP A 176 8.77 -4.61 9.52
C TRP A 176 10.12 -5.30 9.71
N GLY A 177 10.87 -5.53 8.63
CA GLY A 177 12.15 -6.24 8.66
C GLY A 177 12.01 -7.77 8.63
N SER A 178 13.13 -8.45 8.36
CA SER A 178 13.16 -9.90 8.10
C SER A 178 14.18 -10.67 8.94
N ASP A 179 14.67 -10.12 10.04
CA ASP A 179 15.90 -10.60 10.66
C ASP A 179 15.81 -12.00 11.32
N ASP A 180 14.60 -12.52 11.57
CA ASP A 180 14.39 -13.76 12.34
C ASP A 180 13.60 -14.87 11.60
N TYR A 181 13.60 -14.91 10.27
CA TYR A 181 12.93 -15.98 9.54
C TYR A 181 13.78 -17.25 9.51
N PRO A 182 13.22 -18.41 9.92
CA PRO A 182 13.95 -19.66 9.93
C PRO A 182 14.25 -20.18 8.52
N ASP A 183 15.36 -20.92 8.40
CA ASP A 183 15.79 -21.57 7.16
C ASP A 183 14.76 -22.54 6.56
N SER A 184 13.79 -23.01 7.37
CA SER A 184 12.69 -23.87 6.94
C SER A 184 11.73 -23.21 5.93
N LEU A 185 11.75 -21.86 5.83
CA LEU A 185 10.96 -21.11 4.86
C LEU A 185 11.71 -20.82 3.57
N LEU A 186 12.95 -21.28 3.41
CA LEU A 186 13.72 -21.11 2.19
C LEU A 186 13.18 -21.99 1.07
N VAL A 187 12.79 -21.35 -0.02
CA VAL A 187 12.33 -22.05 -1.23
C VAL A 187 13.53 -22.43 -2.08
N ARG A 188 13.70 -23.74 -2.32
CA ARG A 188 14.71 -24.33 -3.21
C ARG A 188 14.07 -24.83 -4.50
N GLY A 189 14.90 -25.22 -5.48
CA GLY A 189 14.41 -25.81 -6.73
C GLY A 189 13.63 -24.83 -7.59
N VAL A 190 13.87 -23.53 -7.47
CA VAL A 190 13.32 -22.52 -8.37
C VAL A 190 14.30 -22.31 -9.51
N TYR A 191 13.88 -22.65 -10.72
CA TYR A 191 14.65 -22.46 -11.94
C TYR A 191 14.16 -21.25 -12.69
N THR A 192 15.07 -20.33 -13.03
CA THR A 192 14.76 -19.11 -13.78
C THR A 192 15.49 -19.10 -15.11
N GLY A 193 14.82 -18.64 -16.14
CA GLY A 193 15.35 -18.48 -17.47
C GLY A 193 14.97 -17.13 -18.07
N VAL A 194 15.85 -16.61 -18.91
CA VAL A 194 15.68 -15.33 -19.59
C VAL A 194 15.89 -15.51 -21.08
N ALA A 195 15.05 -14.91 -21.89
CA ALA A 195 15.20 -14.81 -23.34
C ALA A 195 14.97 -13.40 -23.82
N MET A 196 15.84 -12.90 -24.71
CA MET A 196 15.52 -11.70 -25.46
C MET A 196 14.65 -12.12 -26.66
N LEU A 197 13.47 -11.53 -26.77
CA LEU A 197 12.54 -11.82 -27.85
C LEU A 197 13.01 -11.14 -29.14
N SER A 198 13.03 -11.88 -30.23
CA SER A 198 13.43 -11.37 -31.55
C SER A 198 12.34 -11.64 -32.58
N GLY A 199 12.49 -11.11 -33.77
CA GLY A 199 11.56 -11.36 -34.88
C GLY A 199 11.30 -12.82 -35.19
N LYS A 200 12.23 -13.74 -34.79
CA LYS A 200 12.04 -15.18 -34.94
C LYS A 200 10.99 -15.78 -34.02
N GLN A 201 10.71 -15.10 -32.87
CA GLN A 201 9.70 -15.53 -31.90
C GLN A 201 8.35 -14.81 -32.10
N VAL A 202 8.22 -13.91 -33.07
CA VAL A 202 6.95 -13.24 -33.37
C VAL A 202 5.86 -14.30 -33.68
N ALA A 203 4.85 -14.32 -32.86
CA ALA A 203 3.71 -15.22 -32.95
C ALA A 203 2.55 -14.71 -32.09
N ASP A 204 1.32 -14.98 -32.54
CA ASP A 204 0.13 -14.63 -31.77
C ASP A 204 -0.05 -15.51 -30.53
N SER A 205 0.57 -16.69 -30.49
CA SER A 205 0.55 -17.59 -29.34
C SER A 205 1.68 -18.61 -29.45
N SER A 206 2.42 -18.78 -28.36
CA SER A 206 3.50 -19.76 -28.21
C SER A 206 3.46 -20.36 -26.81
N GLN A 207 3.45 -21.70 -26.70
CA GLN A 207 3.62 -22.36 -25.43
C GLN A 207 5.10 -22.34 -25.01
N ILE A 208 5.35 -22.37 -23.70
CA ILE A 208 6.67 -22.48 -23.12
C ILE A 208 6.87 -23.95 -22.71
N GLU A 209 7.87 -24.60 -23.27
CA GLU A 209 8.22 -25.96 -22.92
C GLU A 209 9.43 -25.96 -21.99
N TYR A 210 9.28 -26.57 -20.81
CA TYR A 210 10.34 -26.71 -19.81
C TYR A 210 10.90 -28.13 -19.80
N TYR A 211 12.18 -28.25 -19.53
CA TYR A 211 12.90 -29.50 -19.40
C TYR A 211 13.73 -29.47 -18.12
N LEU A 212 13.62 -30.51 -17.28
CA LEU A 212 14.43 -30.71 -16.09
C LEU A 212 15.13 -32.05 -16.19
N CYS A 213 16.47 -32.05 -16.14
CA CYS A 213 17.29 -33.22 -16.46
C CYS A 213 18.32 -33.53 -15.39
N ARG A 214 18.56 -34.81 -15.10
CA ARG A 214 19.64 -35.26 -14.17
C ARG A 214 21.03 -34.99 -14.72
N LYS A 215 21.20 -35.04 -16.03
CA LYS A 215 22.49 -34.77 -16.69
C LYS A 215 22.32 -33.61 -17.69
N LYS A 216 23.43 -32.89 -17.89
CA LYS A 216 23.46 -31.77 -18.84
C LYS A 216 23.20 -32.26 -20.28
N LEU A 217 22.32 -31.55 -20.97
CA LEU A 217 22.08 -31.79 -22.40
C LEU A 217 23.26 -31.28 -23.23
N LYS A 218 23.69 -32.08 -24.22
CA LYS A 218 24.75 -31.71 -25.17
C LYS A 218 24.16 -31.05 -26.41
N GLN A 219 23.03 -31.55 -26.89
CA GLN A 219 22.30 -30.97 -28.03
C GLN A 219 21.13 -30.14 -27.53
N LEU A 220 21.11 -28.87 -27.92
CA LEU A 220 20.08 -27.91 -27.49
C LEU A 220 19.10 -27.51 -28.61
N ASN A 221 19.19 -28.13 -29.78
CA ASN A 221 18.25 -27.89 -30.86
C ASN A 221 17.26 -29.07 -30.97
N SER A 222 15.97 -28.77 -30.71
CA SER A 222 14.91 -29.78 -30.64
C SER A 222 14.53 -30.41 -31.99
N LYS A 223 14.98 -29.85 -33.12
CA LYS A 223 14.76 -30.43 -34.47
C LYS A 223 15.77 -31.53 -34.78
N GLU A 224 16.91 -31.57 -34.10
CA GLU A 224 17.91 -32.60 -34.28
C GLU A 224 17.43 -33.96 -33.75
N LYS A 225 17.63 -35.03 -34.53
CA LYS A 225 17.27 -36.40 -34.09
C LYS A 225 17.95 -36.76 -32.74
N THR A 226 19.17 -36.36 -32.58
CA THR A 226 19.98 -36.59 -31.37
C THR A 226 19.40 -35.92 -30.12
N PHE A 227 18.65 -34.86 -30.28
CA PHE A 227 17.97 -34.20 -29.14
C PHE A 227 16.97 -35.15 -28.47
N LYS A 228 16.06 -35.76 -29.28
CA LYS A 228 15.06 -36.68 -28.74
C LYS A 228 15.68 -37.94 -28.14
N GLN A 229 16.82 -38.40 -28.66
CA GLN A 229 17.53 -39.58 -28.18
C GLN A 229 18.19 -39.33 -26.84
N GLN A 230 18.74 -38.13 -26.59
CA GLN A 230 19.41 -37.82 -25.32
C GLN A 230 18.47 -37.60 -24.14
N LEU A 231 17.19 -37.26 -24.36
CA LEU A 231 16.24 -36.95 -23.26
C LEU A 231 16.10 -38.10 -22.24
N PRO A 232 15.86 -39.36 -22.67
CA PRO A 232 15.84 -40.50 -21.75
C PRO A 232 17.19 -40.75 -21.08
N ASP A 233 18.30 -40.69 -21.87
CA ASP A 233 19.65 -40.95 -21.38
C ASP A 233 20.11 -39.91 -20.32
N CYS A 234 19.61 -38.69 -20.42
CA CYS A 234 19.85 -37.62 -19.45
C CYS A 234 18.83 -37.63 -18.30
N GLY A 235 17.84 -38.51 -18.35
CA GLY A 235 16.76 -38.59 -17.38
C GLY A 235 16.03 -37.24 -17.27
N CYS A 236 15.37 -36.84 -18.35
CA CYS A 236 14.66 -35.56 -18.43
C CYS A 236 13.15 -35.77 -18.24
N GLU A 237 12.53 -34.91 -17.41
CA GLU A 237 11.12 -34.62 -17.45
C GLU A 237 10.88 -33.37 -18.32
N SER A 238 9.80 -33.34 -19.07
CA SER A 238 9.38 -32.15 -19.82
C SER A 238 7.93 -31.80 -19.51
N ARG A 239 7.64 -30.50 -19.49
CA ARG A 239 6.29 -29.99 -19.24
C ARG A 239 6.05 -28.70 -20.01
N ALA A 240 4.91 -28.61 -20.70
CA ALA A 240 4.46 -27.37 -21.32
C ALA A 240 3.72 -26.48 -20.31
N SER A 241 3.85 -25.15 -20.49
CA SER A 241 3.09 -24.17 -19.73
C SER A 241 1.59 -24.26 -20.05
N GLU A 242 0.76 -23.94 -19.06
CA GLU A 242 -0.67 -23.71 -19.28
C GLU A 242 -0.89 -22.34 -19.95
N ALA A 243 -0.07 -21.37 -19.62
CA ALA A 243 -0.07 -20.02 -20.20
C ALA A 243 0.67 -19.96 -21.53
N THR A 244 0.25 -19.04 -22.38
CA THR A 244 0.87 -18.75 -23.66
C THR A 244 1.58 -17.41 -23.68
N LEU A 245 2.60 -17.29 -24.52
CA LEU A 245 3.31 -16.05 -24.83
C LEU A 245 2.97 -15.62 -26.26
N ALA A 246 2.38 -14.43 -26.41
CA ALA A 246 2.30 -13.74 -27.68
C ALA A 246 3.48 -12.76 -27.82
N VAL A 247 4.13 -12.76 -28.97
CA VAL A 247 5.22 -11.83 -29.29
C VAL A 247 4.80 -10.95 -30.46
N MET A 248 4.64 -9.65 -30.20
CA MET A 248 4.20 -8.68 -31.18
C MET A 248 5.40 -8.07 -31.90
N PRO A 249 5.37 -7.92 -33.24
CA PRO A 249 6.43 -7.24 -33.97
C PRO A 249 6.43 -5.75 -33.65
N LEU A 250 7.59 -5.11 -33.68
CA LEU A 250 7.75 -3.66 -33.45
C LEU A 250 6.93 -2.80 -34.41
N THR A 251 6.62 -3.33 -35.59
CA THR A 251 5.80 -2.66 -36.62
C THR A 251 4.31 -2.62 -36.28
N LYS A 252 3.84 -3.46 -35.35
CA LYS A 252 2.45 -3.46 -34.89
C LYS A 252 2.27 -2.46 -33.77
N VAL A 253 1.88 -1.24 -34.10
CA VAL A 253 1.61 -0.19 -33.13
C VAL A 253 0.16 -0.28 -32.66
N MET A 254 -0.02 -0.46 -31.36
CA MET A 254 -1.33 -0.43 -30.69
C MET A 254 -1.39 0.79 -29.80
N ILE A 255 -2.46 1.58 -29.92
CA ILE A 255 -2.69 2.78 -29.13
C ILE A 255 -3.90 2.57 -28.24
N GLY A 256 -3.78 2.95 -26.98
CA GLY A 256 -4.87 3.00 -26.02
C GLY A 256 -5.12 4.43 -25.56
N GLU A 257 -6.36 4.70 -25.17
CA GLU A 257 -6.78 5.97 -24.57
C GLU A 257 -7.22 5.71 -23.13
N LEU A 258 -6.68 6.45 -22.19
CA LEU A 258 -7.03 6.34 -20.77
C LEU A 258 -8.44 6.87 -20.53
N THR A 259 -9.24 6.14 -19.75
CA THR A 259 -10.67 6.42 -19.57
C THR A 259 -11.03 6.97 -18.19
N ASP A 260 -10.18 6.75 -17.19
CA ASP A 260 -10.42 7.25 -15.84
C ASP A 260 -10.02 8.70 -15.69
N SER A 261 -10.74 9.43 -14.84
CA SER A 261 -10.43 10.83 -14.54
C SER A 261 -9.06 10.99 -13.89
N VAL A 262 -8.67 10.04 -13.04
CA VAL A 262 -7.36 9.91 -12.41
C VAL A 262 -6.88 8.48 -12.60
N GLN A 263 -5.95 8.29 -13.53
CA GLN A 263 -5.43 6.97 -13.83
C GLN A 263 -4.29 6.60 -12.89
N THR A 264 -4.48 5.53 -12.12
CA THR A 264 -3.40 4.92 -11.33
C THR A 264 -2.63 3.91 -12.16
N ILE A 265 -1.35 4.16 -12.35
CA ILE A 265 -0.44 3.31 -13.14
C ILE A 265 0.39 2.48 -12.16
N ARG A 266 0.60 1.19 -12.48
CA ARG A 266 1.32 0.25 -11.62
C ARG A 266 2.67 -0.14 -12.22
N VAL A 267 3.62 -0.51 -11.36
CA VAL A 267 4.92 -1.08 -11.78
C VAL A 267 4.77 -2.53 -12.31
N GLY A 268 3.66 -3.17 -12.03
CA GLY A 268 3.33 -4.52 -12.49
C GLY A 268 1.88 -4.86 -12.13
N PRO A 269 1.28 -5.89 -12.73
CA PRO A 269 -0.06 -6.35 -12.42
C PRO A 269 -0.20 -6.63 -10.92
N ARG A 270 -1.12 -5.95 -10.25
CA ARG A 270 -1.36 -6.04 -8.79
C ARG A 270 -0.17 -5.66 -7.90
N LYS A 271 0.87 -5.03 -8.45
CA LYS A 271 2.02 -4.50 -7.68
C LYS A 271 1.80 -3.03 -7.32
N GLY A 272 2.80 -2.41 -6.72
CA GLY A 272 2.80 -1.01 -6.32
C GLY A 272 2.45 -0.04 -7.46
N TYR A 273 2.15 1.18 -7.09
CA TYR A 273 1.82 2.24 -8.06
C TYR A 273 3.08 3.00 -8.46
N LEU A 274 3.09 3.46 -9.72
CA LEU A 274 4.01 4.51 -10.14
C LEU A 274 3.51 5.86 -9.58
N THR A 275 4.43 6.75 -9.28
CA THR A 275 4.12 8.11 -8.79
C THR A 275 3.40 8.96 -9.82
N THR A 276 3.59 8.65 -11.09
CA THR A 276 2.99 9.40 -12.20
C THR A 276 1.58 8.89 -12.47
N TYR A 277 0.62 9.78 -12.54
CA TYR A 277 -0.71 9.50 -13.04
C TYR A 277 -0.96 10.31 -14.33
N GLN A 278 -1.90 9.85 -15.15
CA GLN A 278 -2.28 10.53 -16.39
C GLN A 278 -3.81 10.71 -16.42
N PRO A 279 -4.31 11.87 -16.86
CA PRO A 279 -5.74 12.12 -16.90
C PRO A 279 -6.44 11.44 -18.09
N GLN A 280 -7.75 11.38 -18.00
CA GLN A 280 -8.62 10.86 -19.06
C GLN A 280 -8.35 11.50 -20.42
N GLY A 281 -8.30 10.65 -21.46
CA GLY A 281 -8.13 11.05 -22.86
C GLY A 281 -6.67 11.18 -23.30
N VAL A 282 -5.71 10.96 -22.41
CA VAL A 282 -4.30 10.81 -22.80
C VAL A 282 -4.14 9.47 -23.53
N ARG A 283 -3.43 9.51 -24.68
CA ARG A 283 -3.14 8.35 -25.49
C ARG A 283 -1.76 7.83 -25.23
N VAL A 284 -1.66 6.51 -25.11
CA VAL A 284 -0.43 5.78 -24.79
C VAL A 284 -0.22 4.63 -25.75
N ARG A 285 1.03 4.25 -26.00
CA ARG A 285 1.35 3.05 -26.78
C ARG A 285 1.19 1.81 -25.89
N ILE A 286 0.42 0.82 -26.34
CA ILE A 286 0.32 -0.49 -25.68
C ILE A 286 1.52 -1.31 -26.11
N THR A 287 2.28 -1.81 -25.14
CA THR A 287 3.51 -2.59 -25.35
C THR A 287 3.40 -4.02 -24.83
N GLY A 288 2.29 -4.34 -24.15
CA GLY A 288 2.10 -5.69 -23.64
C GLY A 288 0.73 -5.88 -22.99
N ARG A 289 0.45 -7.13 -22.60
CA ARG A 289 -0.75 -7.50 -21.84
C ARG A 289 -0.43 -8.65 -20.90
N PHE A 290 -1.02 -8.63 -19.71
CA PHE A 290 -1.01 -9.75 -18.79
C PHE A 290 -2.35 -9.79 -18.04
N ASN A 291 -3.11 -10.86 -18.20
CA ASN A 291 -4.48 -10.96 -17.67
C ASN A 291 -5.34 -9.75 -18.10
N ASN A 292 -5.93 -9.08 -17.11
CA ASN A 292 -6.75 -7.90 -17.25
C ASN A 292 -5.96 -6.58 -17.15
N TYR A 293 -4.65 -6.59 -17.44
CA TYR A 293 -3.81 -5.40 -17.49
C TYR A 293 -3.15 -5.25 -18.86
N TYR A 294 -3.12 -4.03 -19.37
CA TYR A 294 -2.25 -3.63 -20.45
C TYR A 294 -0.96 -3.03 -19.91
N ARG A 295 0.17 -3.44 -20.49
CA ARG A 295 1.43 -2.69 -20.34
C ARG A 295 1.40 -1.55 -21.35
N ALA A 296 1.62 -0.35 -20.88
CA ALA A 296 1.58 0.85 -21.70
C ALA A 296 2.84 1.67 -21.49
N GLN A 297 3.40 2.16 -22.58
CA GLN A 297 4.45 3.16 -22.56
C GLN A 297 3.80 4.51 -22.23
N ILE A 298 3.89 4.90 -20.97
CA ILE A 298 3.30 6.13 -20.45
C ILE A 298 4.16 7.34 -20.87
N LEU A 299 5.45 7.18 -20.67
CA LEU A 299 6.50 8.13 -21.08
C LEU A 299 7.54 7.36 -21.89
N PRO A 300 8.42 8.01 -22.65
CA PRO A 300 9.42 7.31 -23.46
C PRO A 300 10.31 6.34 -22.69
N ASP A 301 10.59 6.65 -21.41
CA ASP A 301 11.42 5.91 -20.49
C ASP A 301 10.63 5.16 -19.40
N ILE A 302 9.30 5.30 -19.37
CA ILE A 302 8.45 4.69 -18.33
C ILE A 302 7.35 3.85 -18.97
N GLU A 303 7.41 2.55 -18.71
CA GLU A 303 6.30 1.63 -18.93
C GLU A 303 5.56 1.37 -17.63
N GLY A 304 4.25 1.27 -17.72
CA GLY A 304 3.39 0.98 -16.58
C GLY A 304 2.24 0.06 -16.96
N TRP A 305 1.61 -0.50 -15.96
CA TRP A 305 0.49 -1.42 -16.11
C TRP A 305 -0.82 -0.74 -15.73
N VAL A 306 -1.77 -0.80 -16.65
CA VAL A 306 -3.09 -0.16 -16.56
C VAL A 306 -4.16 -1.24 -16.65
N PRO A 307 -5.17 -1.27 -15.76
CA PRO A 307 -6.30 -2.18 -15.89
C PRO A 307 -6.98 -2.03 -17.27
N ASP A 308 -7.41 -3.12 -17.87
CA ASP A 308 -8.09 -3.08 -19.16
C ASP A 308 -9.43 -2.33 -19.11
N SER A 309 -10.09 -2.30 -17.94
CA SER A 309 -11.28 -1.47 -17.71
C SER A 309 -11.03 0.03 -17.77
N SER A 310 -9.76 0.44 -17.63
CA SER A 310 -9.33 1.86 -17.56
C SER A 310 -8.58 2.31 -18.82
N LEU A 311 -8.58 1.47 -19.87
CA LEU A 311 -7.89 1.76 -21.12
C LEU A 311 -8.72 1.27 -22.32
N LYS A 312 -9.12 2.18 -23.20
CA LYS A 312 -9.81 1.87 -24.45
C LYS A 312 -8.80 1.67 -25.57
N VAL A 313 -8.71 0.46 -26.13
CA VAL A 313 -7.89 0.21 -27.31
C VAL A 313 -8.52 0.91 -28.52
N LEU A 314 -7.71 1.70 -29.23
CA LEU A 314 -8.15 2.45 -30.40
C LEU A 314 -7.97 1.65 -31.71
N PRO A 315 -8.67 2.04 -32.80
CA PRO A 315 -8.53 1.36 -34.08
C PRO A 315 -7.08 1.30 -34.59
N GLN A 316 -6.76 0.22 -35.30
CA GLN A 316 -5.44 0.08 -35.94
C GLN A 316 -5.15 1.27 -36.85
N GLY A 317 -3.90 1.77 -36.85
CA GLY A 317 -3.48 2.94 -37.59
C GLY A 317 -3.66 4.27 -36.85
N THR A 318 -4.29 4.24 -35.65
CA THR A 318 -4.30 5.42 -34.76
C THR A 318 -2.87 5.79 -34.38
N GLN A 319 -2.55 7.08 -34.43
CA GLN A 319 -1.24 7.61 -34.06
C GLN A 319 -1.28 8.29 -32.68
N LEU A 320 -0.13 8.34 -32.02
CA LEU A 320 0.04 9.19 -30.85
C LEU A 320 -0.04 10.66 -31.25
N PRO A 321 -0.74 11.50 -30.48
CA PRO A 321 -0.80 12.92 -30.76
C PRO A 321 0.55 13.59 -30.49
N ASN A 322 0.83 14.63 -31.27
CA ASN A 322 1.91 15.56 -31.04
C ASN A 322 1.33 16.93 -30.71
N GLY A 323 2.02 17.70 -29.93
CA GLY A 323 1.64 19.06 -29.59
C GLY A 323 2.78 20.07 -29.68
N SER A 324 2.42 21.31 -29.58
CA SER A 324 3.39 22.41 -29.50
C SER A 324 2.88 23.50 -28.55
N VAL A 325 3.80 24.17 -27.89
CA VAL A 325 3.50 25.30 -27.02
C VAL A 325 4.18 26.57 -27.59
N SER A 326 3.40 27.63 -27.81
CA SER A 326 3.90 28.92 -28.30
C SER A 326 3.78 30.03 -27.26
N LEU A 327 2.91 29.89 -26.28
CA LEU A 327 2.63 30.91 -25.28
C LEU A 327 2.27 30.27 -23.96
N LEU A 328 2.93 30.70 -22.89
CA LEU A 328 2.52 30.40 -21.51
C LEU A 328 1.89 31.63 -20.88
N ARG A 329 0.92 31.40 -20.00
CA ARG A 329 0.32 32.45 -19.17
C ARG A 329 0.24 31.98 -17.74
N THR A 330 0.56 32.87 -16.80
CA THR A 330 0.18 32.73 -15.42
C THR A 330 -1.05 33.58 -15.12
N ARG A 331 -1.85 33.17 -14.18
CA ARG A 331 -3.00 33.92 -13.68
C ARG A 331 -3.21 33.59 -12.22
N LYS A 332 -3.28 34.64 -11.40
CA LYS A 332 -3.70 34.50 -10.01
C LYS A 332 -5.14 33.98 -9.96
N VAL A 333 -5.37 32.98 -9.16
CA VAL A 333 -6.70 32.37 -8.92
C VAL A 333 -6.90 32.25 -7.42
N ASP A 334 -8.11 31.86 -7.01
CA ASP A 334 -8.36 31.61 -5.59
C ASP A 334 -7.41 30.53 -5.06
N ARG A 335 -6.72 30.86 -3.98
CA ARG A 335 -5.72 30.03 -3.29
C ARG A 335 -4.60 29.49 -4.19
N GLY A 336 -4.19 30.26 -5.21
CA GLY A 336 -3.11 29.76 -6.05
C GLY A 336 -2.82 30.58 -7.31
N VAL A 337 -1.99 29.97 -8.12
CA VAL A 337 -1.61 30.48 -9.44
C VAL A 337 -1.84 29.41 -10.47
N LEU A 338 -2.45 29.77 -11.58
CA LEU A 338 -2.70 28.89 -12.71
C LEU A 338 -1.68 29.17 -13.81
N VAL A 339 -0.86 28.19 -14.14
CA VAL A 339 -0.03 28.17 -15.34
C VAL A 339 -0.79 27.45 -16.43
N THR A 340 -1.03 28.14 -17.55
CA THR A 340 -1.88 27.59 -18.62
C THR A 340 -1.26 27.79 -20.01
N PHE A 341 -1.42 26.80 -20.86
CA PHE A 341 -1.01 26.82 -22.25
C PHE A 341 -1.79 25.81 -23.09
N ASN A 342 -1.85 26.05 -24.40
CA ASN A 342 -2.54 25.17 -25.34
C ASN A 342 -1.54 24.19 -25.96
N LEU A 343 -1.90 22.90 -25.97
CA LEU A 343 -1.08 21.82 -26.52
C LEU A 343 -1.57 21.30 -27.88
N GLY A 344 -2.80 21.64 -28.26
CA GLY A 344 -3.44 21.07 -29.46
C GLY A 344 -3.93 19.62 -29.28
N ALA A 345 -3.45 18.92 -28.25
CA ALA A 345 -3.86 17.55 -27.89
C ALA A 345 -3.67 17.31 -26.38
N LYS A 346 -4.26 16.23 -25.85
CA LYS A 346 -3.93 15.74 -24.51
C LYS A 346 -2.67 14.89 -24.60
N LEU A 347 -1.59 15.36 -24.00
CA LEU A 347 -0.28 14.72 -24.03
C LEU A 347 0.07 14.16 -22.64
N PRO A 348 0.89 13.10 -22.55
CA PRO A 348 1.40 12.63 -21.27
C PRO A 348 2.38 13.64 -20.67
N PHE A 349 2.38 13.71 -19.34
CA PHE A 349 3.25 14.62 -18.59
C PHE A 349 3.77 13.98 -17.29
N ARG A 350 4.78 14.63 -16.71
CA ARG A 350 5.32 14.31 -15.39
C ARG A 350 5.57 15.58 -14.62
N VAL A 351 5.29 15.57 -13.32
CA VAL A 351 5.64 16.65 -12.40
C VAL A 351 6.62 16.09 -11.37
N GLU A 352 7.66 16.84 -11.09
CA GLU A 352 8.64 16.55 -10.05
C GLU A 352 8.84 17.78 -9.19
N GLU A 353 8.85 17.60 -7.87
CA GLU A 353 9.10 18.66 -6.90
C GLU A 353 10.53 18.59 -6.36
N ASP A 354 11.19 19.74 -6.32
CA ASP A 354 12.40 19.96 -5.54
C ASP A 354 12.06 20.92 -4.40
N VAL A 355 11.61 20.34 -3.29
CA VAL A 355 11.19 21.11 -2.10
C VAL A 355 12.34 21.93 -1.54
N ALA A 356 13.57 21.39 -1.54
CA ALA A 356 14.75 22.06 -1.02
C ALA A 356 15.14 23.30 -1.83
N ALA A 357 14.94 23.25 -3.15
CA ALA A 357 15.24 24.35 -4.07
C ALA A 357 14.03 25.26 -4.35
N ASN A 358 12.85 24.98 -3.77
CA ASN A 358 11.58 25.63 -4.12
C ASN A 358 11.31 25.65 -5.63
N LYS A 359 11.41 24.46 -6.26
CA LYS A 359 11.23 24.32 -7.71
C LYS A 359 10.24 23.22 -8.04
N LEU A 360 9.53 23.44 -9.15
CA LEU A 360 8.69 22.42 -9.78
C LEU A 360 9.16 22.21 -11.21
N TYR A 361 9.33 20.97 -11.61
CA TYR A 361 9.62 20.57 -12.98
C TYR A 361 8.36 19.96 -13.58
N LEU A 362 7.92 20.53 -14.73
CA LEU A 362 6.84 19.96 -15.52
C LEU A 362 7.41 19.51 -16.86
N GLU A 363 7.34 18.22 -17.12
CA GLU A 363 7.72 17.61 -18.39
C GLU A 363 6.48 17.23 -19.18
N ILE A 364 6.44 17.61 -20.46
CA ILE A 364 5.37 17.24 -21.39
C ILE A 364 5.98 16.49 -22.57
N TYR A 365 5.48 15.29 -22.80
CA TYR A 365 6.01 14.37 -23.80
C TYR A 365 5.23 14.50 -25.12
N ASN A 366 5.85 14.13 -26.23
CA ASN A 366 5.36 14.36 -27.58
C ASN A 366 5.06 15.86 -27.85
N CYS A 367 5.84 16.74 -27.24
CA CYS A 367 5.65 18.18 -27.30
C CYS A 367 6.91 18.89 -27.81
N THR A 368 6.73 19.87 -28.69
CA THR A 368 7.78 20.78 -29.14
C THR A 368 7.53 22.18 -28.59
N SER A 369 8.61 22.91 -28.34
CA SER A 369 8.51 24.31 -27.93
C SER A 369 8.66 25.24 -29.11
N SER A 370 7.75 26.19 -29.19
CA SER A 370 7.87 27.44 -29.98
C SER A 370 7.51 28.63 -29.09
N ILE A 371 7.95 28.57 -27.81
CA ILE A 371 7.61 29.57 -26.81
C ILE A 371 8.45 30.81 -27.05
N ASP A 372 7.80 31.89 -27.54
CA ASP A 372 8.39 33.19 -27.66
C ASP A 372 8.02 34.11 -26.50
N PHE A 373 6.90 33.84 -25.83
CA PHE A 373 6.39 34.70 -24.77
C PHE A 373 5.91 33.87 -23.56
N ILE A 374 6.30 34.37 -22.37
CA ILE A 374 5.73 33.95 -21.09
C ILE A 374 5.09 35.18 -20.47
N ARG A 375 3.76 35.15 -20.36
CA ARG A 375 2.99 36.26 -19.79
C ARG A 375 2.69 35.98 -18.35
N TYR A 376 3.38 36.70 -17.47
CA TYR A 376 3.14 36.66 -16.04
C TYR A 376 1.97 37.55 -15.65
N ASP A 377 1.21 37.09 -14.64
CA ASP A 377 0.23 37.93 -13.93
C ASP A 377 1.01 38.83 -12.96
N SER A 378 0.85 40.16 -13.08
CA SER A 378 1.56 41.12 -12.23
C SER A 378 1.15 41.07 -10.75
N SER A 379 0.02 40.40 -10.43
CA SER A 379 -0.46 40.20 -9.05
C SER A 379 -0.02 38.88 -8.45
N ASP A 380 0.73 38.07 -9.21
CA ASP A 380 1.29 36.81 -8.74
C ASP A 380 2.57 37.05 -7.95
N SER A 381 2.62 36.54 -6.73
CA SER A 381 3.80 36.57 -5.86
C SER A 381 4.43 35.21 -5.65
N MET A 382 3.82 34.12 -6.17
CA MET A 382 4.29 32.76 -5.96
C MET A 382 5.40 32.36 -6.94
N ILE A 383 5.21 32.66 -8.22
CA ILE A 383 6.16 32.26 -9.25
C ILE A 383 7.19 33.39 -9.47
N SER A 384 8.48 33.08 -9.22
CA SER A 384 9.56 34.04 -9.52
C SER A 384 9.97 33.98 -10.98
N ARG A 385 10.01 32.79 -11.56
CA ARG A 385 10.45 32.60 -12.94
C ARG A 385 9.95 31.26 -13.50
N ILE A 386 9.63 31.24 -14.78
CA ILE A 386 9.44 30.03 -15.57
C ILE A 386 10.51 30.02 -16.68
N GLN A 387 11.24 28.91 -16.75
CA GLN A 387 12.18 28.64 -17.83
C GLN A 387 11.71 27.41 -18.59
N TRP A 388 12.04 27.30 -19.86
CA TRP A 388 11.78 26.12 -20.63
C TRP A 388 13.05 25.62 -21.32
N THR A 389 13.10 24.32 -21.48
CA THR A 389 14.14 23.61 -22.24
C THR A 389 13.51 22.49 -23.06
N GLN A 390 14.21 22.06 -24.07
CA GLN A 390 13.86 20.90 -24.87
C GLN A 390 15.02 19.90 -24.81
N PRO A 391 15.13 19.11 -23.73
CA PRO A 391 16.29 18.22 -23.47
C PRO A 391 16.48 17.18 -24.57
N GLN A 392 15.40 16.79 -25.23
CA GLN A 392 15.38 15.89 -26.38
C GLN A 392 14.19 16.19 -27.29
N THR A 393 14.21 15.68 -28.50
CA THR A 393 13.08 15.81 -29.43
C THR A 393 11.81 15.26 -28.80
N GLY A 394 10.74 16.06 -28.82
CA GLY A 394 9.44 15.68 -28.26
C GLY A 394 9.32 15.76 -26.75
N LEU A 395 10.28 16.35 -26.04
CA LEU A 395 10.19 16.59 -24.60
C LEU A 395 10.33 18.09 -24.30
N LEU A 396 9.25 18.70 -23.88
CA LEU A 396 9.26 20.05 -23.30
C LEU A 396 9.39 19.94 -21.79
N ARG A 397 10.41 20.58 -21.20
CA ARG A 397 10.56 20.73 -19.74
C ARG A 397 10.39 22.20 -19.37
N LEU A 398 9.47 22.46 -18.44
CA LEU A 398 9.32 23.73 -17.76
C LEU A 398 9.94 23.61 -16.36
N THR A 399 10.80 24.56 -16.01
CA THR A 399 11.31 24.74 -14.65
C THR A 399 10.62 25.97 -14.07
N ILE A 400 9.92 25.80 -12.97
CA ILE A 400 9.15 26.83 -12.29
C ILE A 400 9.82 27.09 -10.94
N ASP A 401 10.45 28.26 -10.81
CA ASP A 401 11.06 28.71 -9.57
C ASP A 401 10.00 29.41 -8.72
N LEU A 402 9.88 29.02 -7.44
CA LEU A 402 8.85 29.50 -6.52
C LEU A 402 9.47 30.42 -5.46
N ASN A 403 8.72 31.45 -5.05
CA ASN A 403 9.09 32.39 -3.98
C ASN A 403 8.59 31.91 -2.59
N GLN A 404 7.85 30.80 -2.52
CA GLN A 404 7.29 30.28 -1.29
C GLN A 404 7.15 28.77 -1.36
N THR A 405 6.96 28.12 -0.22
CA THR A 405 6.67 26.69 -0.12
C THR A 405 5.41 26.33 -0.90
N LEU A 406 5.47 25.25 -1.67
CA LEU A 406 4.34 24.70 -2.39
C LEU A 406 3.41 23.96 -1.44
N TRP A 407 2.12 24.27 -1.47
CA TRP A 407 1.09 23.62 -0.67
C TRP A 407 0.26 22.57 -1.44
N GLY A 408 0.67 22.31 -2.66
CA GLY A 408 0.08 21.33 -3.55
C GLY A 408 -0.04 21.85 -4.98
N TYR A 409 -0.35 20.93 -5.88
CA TYR A 409 -0.57 21.27 -7.29
C TYR A 409 -1.62 20.34 -7.90
N ASP A 410 -2.32 20.84 -8.93
CA ASP A 410 -3.24 20.04 -9.73
C ASP A 410 -2.92 20.22 -11.21
N CYS A 411 -2.89 19.10 -11.95
CA CYS A 411 -2.73 19.09 -13.39
C CYS A 411 -4.01 18.56 -14.05
N TYR A 412 -4.58 19.31 -14.97
CA TYR A 412 -5.78 18.90 -15.67
C TYR A 412 -5.90 19.52 -17.06
N TYR A 413 -6.73 18.91 -17.89
CA TYR A 413 -7.05 19.42 -19.22
C TYR A 413 -8.45 20.00 -19.29
N GLU A 414 -8.55 21.20 -19.91
CA GLU A 414 -9.81 21.76 -20.40
C GLU A 414 -9.79 21.69 -21.93
N GLY A 415 -10.45 20.69 -22.50
CA GLY A 415 -10.25 20.35 -23.90
C GLY A 415 -8.81 19.91 -24.16
N VAL A 416 -8.05 20.71 -24.92
CA VAL A 416 -6.61 20.51 -25.21
C VAL A 416 -5.70 21.50 -24.51
N ARG A 417 -6.29 22.38 -23.67
CA ARG A 417 -5.54 23.32 -22.84
C ARG A 417 -5.07 22.59 -21.59
N PHE A 418 -3.78 22.65 -21.34
CA PHE A 418 -3.18 22.16 -20.11
C PHE A 418 -3.23 23.25 -19.04
N ASN A 419 -3.59 22.86 -17.84
CA ASN A 419 -3.63 23.71 -16.66
C ASN A 419 -2.82 23.04 -15.55
N LEU A 420 -1.85 23.80 -15.01
CA LEU A 420 -1.14 23.49 -13.78
C LEU A 420 -1.55 24.54 -12.75
N LYS A 421 -2.35 24.16 -11.77
CA LYS A 421 -2.69 25.01 -10.64
C LYS A 421 -1.71 24.73 -9.51
N LEU A 422 -0.97 25.74 -9.10
CA LEU A 422 -0.09 25.73 -7.95
C LEU A 422 -0.83 26.32 -6.77
N ARG A 423 -0.87 25.61 -5.64
CA ARG A 423 -1.52 26.08 -4.43
C ARG A 423 -0.57 26.94 -3.64
N THR A 424 -0.98 28.17 -3.34
CA THR A 424 -0.23 29.08 -2.47
C THR A 424 -0.39 28.67 -1.02
N ARG A 425 0.64 28.96 -0.24
CA ARG A 425 0.53 28.91 1.21
C ARG A 425 -0.64 29.78 1.68
N PRO A 426 -1.51 29.31 2.61
CA PRO A 426 -2.52 30.16 3.24
C PRO A 426 -1.90 31.36 3.91
N HIS A 427 -2.67 32.45 4.04
CA HIS A 427 -2.24 33.59 4.85
C HIS A 427 -2.53 33.26 6.33
N PHE A 428 -1.52 33.41 7.18
CA PHE A 428 -1.62 33.13 8.60
C PHE A 428 -1.79 34.46 9.35
N ASP A 429 -3.03 34.84 9.65
CA ASP A 429 -3.33 36.07 10.43
C ASP A 429 -3.31 35.81 11.95
N ASP A 430 -3.89 34.69 12.37
CA ASP A 430 -3.99 34.31 13.76
C ASP A 430 -4.20 32.80 13.86
N LYS A 431 -3.26 32.07 14.43
CA LYS A 431 -3.26 30.62 14.58
C LYS A 431 -3.57 29.91 13.25
N LEU A 432 -4.67 29.11 13.20
CA LEU A 432 -5.10 28.34 12.03
C LEU A 432 -6.25 29.01 11.25
N LYS A 433 -6.52 30.28 11.52
CA LYS A 433 -7.59 31.02 10.84
C LYS A 433 -7.32 31.10 9.33
N GLY A 434 -8.32 30.74 8.54
CA GLY A 434 -8.22 30.72 7.08
C GLY A 434 -7.70 29.40 6.50
N ILE A 435 -7.20 28.47 7.34
CA ILE A 435 -6.78 27.14 6.90
C ILE A 435 -8.00 26.20 6.93
N THR A 436 -8.18 25.45 5.86
CA THR A 436 -9.24 24.43 5.76
C THR A 436 -8.62 23.04 5.89
N PHE A 437 -9.10 22.30 6.89
CA PHE A 437 -8.72 20.91 7.12
C PHE A 437 -9.81 19.96 6.67
N VAL A 438 -9.43 18.82 6.11
CA VAL A 438 -10.26 17.63 6.03
C VAL A 438 -9.69 16.58 6.97
N ILE A 439 -10.50 16.17 7.95
CA ILE A 439 -10.15 15.10 8.91
C ILE A 439 -10.89 13.83 8.50
N ASP A 440 -10.13 12.77 8.31
CA ASP A 440 -10.62 11.50 7.80
C ASP A 440 -10.44 10.39 8.84
N PRO A 441 -11.48 10.08 9.64
CA PRO A 441 -11.45 8.88 10.47
C PRO A 441 -11.46 7.64 9.61
N GLY A 442 -10.38 6.84 9.60
CA GLY A 442 -10.25 5.64 8.79
C GLY A 442 -11.35 4.62 9.03
N HIS A 443 -11.59 3.76 8.04
CA HIS A 443 -12.58 2.69 8.04
C HIS A 443 -14.05 3.18 8.05
N SER A 444 -14.99 2.28 8.22
CA SER A 444 -16.46 2.35 8.09
C SER A 444 -16.93 2.13 6.63
N PRO A 445 -17.80 1.11 6.38
CA PRO A 445 -18.44 0.26 7.40
C PRO A 445 -17.54 -0.87 7.92
N ASP A 446 -16.41 -1.16 7.27
CA ASP A 446 -15.49 -2.15 7.80
C ASP A 446 -14.94 -1.70 9.18
N PRO A 447 -14.74 -2.64 10.12
CA PRO A 447 -14.31 -2.28 11.46
C PRO A 447 -12.84 -1.83 11.54
N GLY A 448 -12.03 -2.07 10.49
CA GLY A 448 -10.58 -2.03 10.59
C GLY A 448 -10.04 -3.16 11.48
N ALA A 449 -8.94 -2.93 12.15
CA ALA A 449 -8.41 -3.84 13.16
C ALA A 449 -9.36 -3.91 14.38
N ILE A 450 -9.39 -5.07 15.03
CA ILE A 450 -10.18 -5.27 16.26
C ILE A 450 -9.20 -5.63 17.37
N GLY A 451 -9.29 -4.92 18.50
CA GLY A 451 -8.45 -5.15 19.66
C GLY A 451 -8.90 -6.35 20.51
N PRO A 452 -8.08 -6.77 21.49
CA PRO A 452 -8.34 -7.95 22.34
C PRO A 452 -9.68 -7.92 23.08
N THR A 453 -10.17 -6.74 23.49
CA THR A 453 -11.46 -6.61 24.18
C THR A 453 -12.60 -6.16 23.26
N GLY A 454 -12.40 -6.28 21.93
CA GLY A 454 -13.43 -6.05 20.92
C GLY A 454 -13.56 -4.59 20.46
N CYS A 455 -12.63 -3.69 20.81
CA CYS A 455 -12.62 -2.32 20.28
C CYS A 455 -12.32 -2.35 18.78
N ALA A 456 -13.18 -1.76 17.97
CA ALA A 456 -12.94 -1.64 16.54
C ALA A 456 -12.11 -0.38 16.25
N GLU A 457 -11.17 -0.49 15.32
CA GLU A 457 -10.31 0.62 14.88
C GLU A 457 -11.12 1.83 14.41
N LYS A 458 -12.20 1.57 13.64
CA LYS A 458 -13.09 2.64 13.14
C LYS A 458 -13.66 3.53 14.25
N ASP A 459 -13.91 2.97 15.44
CA ASP A 459 -14.48 3.69 16.58
C ASP A 459 -13.40 4.52 17.29
N ALA A 460 -12.22 3.97 17.48
CA ALA A 460 -11.06 4.69 18.01
C ALA A 460 -10.64 5.85 17.08
N ASN A 461 -10.58 5.59 15.76
CA ASN A 461 -10.27 6.61 14.76
C ASN A 461 -11.28 7.76 14.81
N LEU A 462 -12.57 7.45 14.91
CA LEU A 462 -13.63 8.48 14.99
C LEU A 462 -13.51 9.31 16.26
N ALA A 463 -13.26 8.68 17.41
CA ALA A 463 -13.15 9.39 18.68
C ALA A 463 -11.97 10.37 18.69
N ILE A 464 -10.80 9.94 18.20
CA ILE A 464 -9.61 10.80 18.05
C ILE A 464 -9.88 11.93 17.05
N ALA A 465 -10.50 11.62 15.91
CA ALA A 465 -10.78 12.61 14.87
C ALA A 465 -11.79 13.69 15.32
N LEU A 466 -12.81 13.33 16.11
CA LEU A 466 -13.74 14.27 16.70
C LEU A 466 -13.05 15.23 17.67
N GLU A 467 -12.16 14.70 18.53
CA GLU A 467 -11.40 15.53 19.46
C GLU A 467 -10.40 16.44 18.74
N LEU A 468 -9.72 15.92 17.68
CA LEU A 468 -8.82 16.72 16.84
C LEU A 468 -9.60 17.84 16.13
N THR A 469 -10.77 17.53 15.58
CA THR A 469 -11.65 18.51 14.93
C THR A 469 -12.02 19.64 15.87
N LYS A 470 -12.36 19.32 17.12
CA LYS A 470 -12.66 20.32 18.15
C LYS A 470 -11.46 21.23 18.40
N GLN A 471 -10.28 20.64 18.64
CA GLN A 471 -9.06 21.40 18.95
C GLN A 471 -8.63 22.31 17.78
N LEU A 472 -8.70 21.82 16.53
CA LEU A 472 -8.42 22.64 15.35
C LEU A 472 -9.40 23.81 15.23
N ARG A 473 -10.69 23.59 15.51
CA ARG A 473 -11.71 24.66 15.53
C ARG A 473 -11.48 25.67 16.66
N ASP A 474 -11.01 25.23 17.82
CA ASP A 474 -10.59 26.10 18.94
C ASP A 474 -9.42 27.02 18.54
N HIS A 475 -8.60 26.58 17.56
CA HIS A 475 -7.56 27.37 16.89
C HIS A 475 -8.07 28.10 15.64
N MET A 476 -9.38 28.27 15.48
CA MET A 476 -10.08 29.01 14.40
C MET A 476 -9.93 28.39 13.00
N ALA A 477 -9.52 27.12 12.87
CA ALA A 477 -9.52 26.43 11.59
C ALA A 477 -10.94 26.14 11.07
N THR A 478 -11.10 26.09 9.76
CA THR A 478 -12.27 25.48 9.12
C THR A 478 -12.03 23.98 9.01
N VAL A 479 -12.92 23.17 9.58
CA VAL A 479 -12.73 21.71 9.59
C VAL A 479 -13.95 21.00 9.03
N VAL A 480 -13.73 20.15 8.04
CA VAL A 480 -14.69 19.21 7.45
C VAL A 480 -14.25 17.80 7.81
N MET A 481 -15.17 16.94 8.18
CA MET A 481 -14.89 15.53 8.41
C MET A 481 -15.42 14.68 7.27
N THR A 482 -14.71 13.62 6.90
CA THR A 482 -15.21 12.66 5.90
C THR A 482 -16.39 11.87 6.44
N ARG A 483 -16.44 11.63 7.76
CA ARG A 483 -17.58 11.08 8.51
C ARG A 483 -17.57 11.60 9.94
N GLU A 484 -18.75 11.80 10.50
CA GLU A 484 -18.96 12.20 11.91
C GLU A 484 -19.63 11.09 12.74
N GLY A 485 -19.87 9.93 12.13
CA GLY A 485 -20.48 8.76 12.73
C GLY A 485 -20.04 7.49 12.00
N ASP A 486 -20.75 6.37 12.22
CA ASP A 486 -20.50 5.10 11.50
C ASP A 486 -21.16 5.13 10.11
N THR A 487 -20.89 6.17 9.34
CA THR A 487 -21.41 6.34 7.98
C THR A 487 -20.49 5.65 7.00
N PRO A 488 -21.01 4.76 6.13
CA PRO A 488 -20.20 4.10 5.11
C PRO A 488 -19.60 5.11 4.12
N ILE A 489 -18.29 5.05 3.93
CA ILE A 489 -17.59 5.81 2.90
C ILE A 489 -16.49 4.95 2.27
N ALA A 490 -16.58 4.76 0.95
CA ALA A 490 -15.60 3.97 0.23
C ALA A 490 -14.22 4.65 0.18
N LEU A 491 -13.16 3.83 0.12
CA LEU A 491 -11.78 4.30 0.14
C LEU A 491 -11.50 5.45 -0.85
N TYR A 492 -11.93 5.30 -2.09
CA TYR A 492 -11.67 6.32 -3.14
C TYR A 492 -12.65 7.50 -3.14
N GLU A 493 -13.74 7.42 -2.36
CA GLU A 493 -14.66 8.56 -2.19
C GLU A 493 -14.12 9.58 -1.17
N ARG A 494 -13.24 9.16 -0.24
CA ARG A 494 -12.62 10.03 0.77
C ARG A 494 -11.81 11.19 0.15
N PRO A 495 -10.83 10.94 -0.73
CA PRO A 495 -10.12 12.03 -1.41
C PRO A 495 -11.01 12.85 -2.36
N LYS A 496 -12.04 12.26 -2.98
CA LYS A 496 -12.98 13.01 -3.82
C LYS A 496 -13.79 14.01 -2.98
N LEU A 497 -14.25 13.60 -1.81
CA LEU A 497 -14.93 14.49 -0.86
C LEU A 497 -13.99 15.61 -0.42
N ALA A 498 -12.73 15.29 -0.13
CA ALA A 498 -11.73 16.30 0.19
C ALA A 498 -11.59 17.36 -0.91
N TYR A 499 -11.46 16.95 -2.17
CA TYR A 499 -11.37 17.87 -3.30
C TYR A 499 -12.57 18.82 -3.43
N GLN A 500 -13.77 18.38 -3.08
CA GLN A 500 -14.99 19.24 -3.10
C GLN A 500 -14.89 20.43 -2.13
N HIS A 501 -14.12 20.28 -1.06
CA HIS A 501 -13.94 21.30 -0.04
C HIS A 501 -12.62 22.08 -0.20
N SER A 502 -11.82 21.75 -1.21
CA SER A 502 -10.54 22.42 -1.49
C SER A 502 -9.67 22.61 -0.24
N PRO A 503 -9.35 21.56 0.55
CA PRO A 503 -8.63 21.70 1.81
C PRO A 503 -7.22 22.19 1.59
N ASP A 504 -6.64 22.79 2.61
CA ASP A 504 -5.19 23.09 2.68
C ASP A 504 -4.44 21.89 3.23
N VAL A 505 -5.06 21.17 4.17
CA VAL A 505 -4.48 20.01 4.85
C VAL A 505 -5.51 18.89 4.96
N TYR A 506 -5.07 17.66 4.67
CA TYR A 506 -5.83 16.43 4.86
C TYR A 506 -5.09 15.53 5.87
N ILE A 507 -5.79 15.09 6.89
CA ILE A 507 -5.25 14.20 7.94
C ILE A 507 -6.14 12.98 8.08
N SER A 508 -5.63 11.81 7.71
CA SER A 508 -6.28 10.52 7.95
C SER A 508 -5.81 9.93 9.27
N ILE A 509 -6.75 9.49 10.10
CA ILE A 509 -6.50 8.93 11.44
C ILE A 509 -6.75 7.43 11.40
N HIS A 510 -5.74 6.67 11.82
CA HIS A 510 -5.72 5.22 11.88
C HIS A 510 -5.09 4.70 13.16
N ASN A 511 -5.28 3.41 13.44
CA ASN A 511 -4.59 2.66 14.47
C ASN A 511 -4.18 1.30 13.93
N ASN A 512 -2.93 0.98 14.02
CA ASN A 512 -2.27 -0.09 13.29
C ASN A 512 -2.57 -1.50 13.83
N ALA A 513 -2.27 -2.50 13.02
CA ALA A 513 -2.19 -3.91 13.39
C ALA A 513 -1.09 -4.59 12.57
N LEU A 514 -0.55 -5.69 13.10
CA LEU A 514 0.48 -6.45 12.41
C LEU A 514 -0.11 -7.61 11.61
N PRO A 515 0.55 -7.98 10.51
CA PRO A 515 0.28 -9.23 9.83
C PRO A 515 0.90 -10.42 10.57
N ASP A 516 0.44 -11.64 10.24
CA ASP A 516 0.97 -12.88 10.80
C ASP A 516 2.50 -12.96 10.73
N GLY A 517 3.12 -13.58 11.71
CA GLY A 517 4.56 -13.85 11.73
C GLY A 517 5.41 -12.68 12.24
N ILE A 518 4.85 -11.49 12.38
CA ILE A 518 5.57 -10.35 12.96
C ILE A 518 5.32 -10.27 14.46
N ASN A 519 6.39 -10.20 15.25
CA ASN A 519 6.26 -10.17 16.70
C ASN A 519 5.78 -8.80 17.20
N PRO A 520 4.56 -8.72 17.79
CA PRO A 520 3.96 -7.45 18.22
C PRO A 520 4.65 -6.83 19.43
N PHE A 521 5.43 -7.58 20.20
CA PHE A 521 6.12 -7.06 21.38
C PHE A 521 7.33 -6.18 21.02
N TYR A 522 7.88 -6.35 19.82
CA TYR A 522 9.00 -5.55 19.30
C TYR A 522 8.56 -4.54 18.25
N ASN A 523 7.46 -4.82 17.56
CA ASN A 523 6.99 -4.02 16.43
C ASN A 523 5.64 -3.39 16.77
N ASN A 524 5.66 -2.30 17.52
CA ASN A 524 4.47 -1.52 17.87
C ASN A 524 4.87 -0.09 18.20
N GLY A 525 3.91 0.84 18.16
CA GLY A 525 4.14 2.25 18.47
C GLY A 525 3.36 3.17 17.55
N SER A 526 3.88 4.39 17.33
CA SER A 526 3.26 5.38 16.45
C SER A 526 4.07 5.59 15.18
N SER A 527 3.39 5.80 14.06
CA SER A 527 4.01 6.17 12.78
C SER A 527 3.17 7.16 12.00
N THR A 528 3.82 7.97 11.15
CA THR A 528 3.14 8.91 10.28
C THR A 528 3.60 8.70 8.85
N TYR A 529 2.65 8.77 7.91
CA TYR A 529 2.87 8.54 6.48
C TYR A 529 2.54 9.79 5.68
N TYR A 530 3.36 10.06 4.68
CA TYR A 530 3.12 11.04 3.62
C TYR A 530 3.41 10.38 2.26
N TYR A 531 2.96 10.98 1.18
CA TYR A 531 3.28 10.50 -0.17
C TYR A 531 3.94 11.58 -1.02
N GLU A 532 3.32 12.76 -1.15
CA GLU A 532 3.88 13.88 -1.90
C GLU A 532 4.95 14.62 -1.07
N PRO A 533 6.08 15.03 -1.68
CA PRO A 533 7.19 15.65 -0.98
C PRO A 533 6.82 16.88 -0.16
N HIS A 534 5.89 17.72 -0.64
CA HIS A 534 5.41 18.91 0.07
C HIS A 534 4.72 18.61 1.41
N SER A 535 4.31 17.36 1.66
CA SER A 535 3.68 16.94 2.92
C SER A 535 4.68 16.45 3.98
N HIS A 536 5.96 16.28 3.61
CA HIS A 536 6.99 15.68 4.48
C HIS A 536 7.16 16.41 5.81
N ASP A 537 7.31 17.74 5.78
CA ASP A 537 7.62 18.51 7.00
C ASP A 537 6.45 18.51 7.99
N LEU A 538 5.22 18.60 7.49
CA LEU A 538 4.02 18.42 8.31
C LEU A 538 3.99 17.05 8.98
N ALA A 539 4.23 15.98 8.22
CA ALA A 539 4.24 14.61 8.73
C ALA A 539 5.32 14.41 9.80
N LYS A 540 6.52 14.97 9.59
CA LYS A 540 7.64 14.91 10.53
C LYS A 540 7.33 15.59 11.87
N LEU A 541 6.74 16.78 11.84
CA LEU A 541 6.39 17.51 13.06
C LEU A 541 5.26 16.83 13.83
N VAL A 542 4.25 16.32 13.13
CA VAL A 542 3.18 15.52 13.72
C VAL A 542 3.75 14.26 14.39
N GLN A 543 4.62 13.49 13.71
CA GLN A 543 5.27 12.31 14.28
C GLN A 543 6.04 12.64 15.56
N THR A 544 6.83 13.71 15.52
CA THR A 544 7.64 14.14 16.67
C THR A 544 6.78 14.45 17.89
N ARG A 545 5.67 15.17 17.69
CA ARG A 545 4.74 15.51 18.77
C ARG A 545 3.96 14.30 19.27
N LEU A 546 3.56 13.41 18.38
CA LEU A 546 2.80 12.20 18.72
C LEU A 546 3.61 11.26 19.61
N VAL A 547 4.84 10.92 19.22
CA VAL A 547 5.74 10.06 20.00
C VAL A 547 6.03 10.67 21.38
N LYS A 548 6.31 11.97 21.43
CA LYS A 548 6.57 12.68 22.69
C LYS A 548 5.37 12.64 23.65
N ALA A 549 4.15 12.80 23.13
CA ALA A 549 2.96 12.91 23.96
C ALA A 549 2.43 11.54 24.40
N THR A 550 2.48 10.53 23.55
CA THR A 550 1.96 9.19 23.85
C THR A 550 2.96 8.34 24.63
N SER A 551 4.26 8.65 24.56
CA SER A 551 5.35 7.81 25.07
C SER A 551 5.37 6.39 24.48
N LEU A 552 4.69 6.18 23.35
CA LEU A 552 4.77 4.94 22.60
C LEU A 552 6.08 4.89 21.81
N PRO A 553 6.57 3.69 21.44
CA PRO A 553 7.73 3.56 20.56
C PRO A 553 7.57 4.35 19.26
N ASP A 554 8.66 4.96 18.81
CA ASP A 554 8.72 5.63 17.51
C ASP A 554 9.01 4.60 16.41
N ILE A 555 7.98 4.24 15.64
CA ILE A 555 8.16 3.38 14.47
C ILE A 555 8.73 4.18 13.30
N GLY A 556 8.44 5.48 13.23
CA GLY A 556 9.07 6.38 12.26
C GLY A 556 8.12 7.08 11.32
N LEU A 557 8.76 7.82 10.41
CA LEU A 557 8.14 8.57 9.32
C LEU A 557 8.38 7.84 8.00
N TYR A 558 7.31 7.58 7.25
CA TYR A 558 7.39 6.80 6.01
C TYR A 558 6.77 7.53 4.81
N SER A 559 7.41 7.36 3.66
CA SER A 559 6.74 7.62 2.38
C SER A 559 5.88 6.40 2.03
N GLY A 560 4.56 6.55 2.09
CA GLY A 560 3.59 5.47 1.91
C GLY A 560 2.56 5.77 0.83
N ASN A 561 2.39 4.86 -0.12
CA ASN A 561 1.47 5.04 -1.24
C ASN A 561 0.04 4.62 -0.88
N PHE A 562 -0.58 5.31 0.09
CA PHE A 562 -1.98 5.09 0.45
C PHE A 562 -2.91 5.95 -0.40
N ALA A 563 -4.07 5.39 -0.78
CA ALA A 563 -5.03 6.05 -1.67
C ALA A 563 -5.48 7.43 -1.17
N VAL A 564 -5.58 7.60 0.14
CA VAL A 564 -6.09 8.83 0.78
C VAL A 564 -5.06 9.96 0.86
N ILE A 565 -3.76 9.66 0.77
CA ILE A 565 -2.68 10.66 0.83
C ILE A 565 -1.91 10.83 -0.49
N ARG A 566 -2.39 10.23 -1.60
CA ARG A 566 -1.85 10.45 -2.96
C ARG A 566 -2.21 11.79 -3.60
N PRO A 567 -3.33 12.44 -3.26
CA PRO A 567 -3.67 13.70 -3.91
C PRO A 567 -2.55 14.72 -3.81
N THR A 568 -2.27 15.37 -4.94
CA THR A 568 -1.22 16.38 -5.06
C THR A 568 -1.69 17.79 -4.70
N GLY A 569 -3.00 18.04 -4.67
CA GLY A 569 -3.61 19.36 -4.57
C GLY A 569 -3.61 19.98 -3.17
N TYR A 570 -3.11 19.30 -2.15
CA TYR A 570 -3.08 19.76 -0.75
C TYR A 570 -2.07 18.92 0.06
N LEU A 571 -1.67 19.41 1.23
CA LEU A 571 -0.85 18.64 2.17
C LEU A 571 -1.65 17.45 2.69
N ALA A 572 -1.12 16.24 2.62
CA ALA A 572 -1.83 15.02 3.02
C ALA A 572 -0.95 14.09 3.83
N ILE A 573 -1.42 13.72 5.03
CA ILE A 573 -0.76 12.76 5.91
C ILE A 573 -1.73 11.72 6.45
N LEU A 574 -1.20 10.53 6.79
CA LEU A 574 -1.92 9.48 7.50
C LEU A 574 -1.16 9.17 8.79
N VAL A 575 -1.88 9.16 9.90
CA VAL A 575 -1.31 8.96 11.24
C VAL A 575 -1.80 7.63 11.80
N GLU A 576 -0.87 6.72 12.05
CA GLU A 576 -1.09 5.47 12.78
C GLU A 576 -0.76 5.73 14.26
N CYS A 577 -1.80 5.99 15.06
CA CYS A 577 -1.63 6.54 16.39
C CYS A 577 -1.07 5.52 17.39
N ALA A 578 -1.55 4.28 17.34
CA ALA A 578 -1.19 3.18 18.24
C ALA A 578 -1.53 1.82 17.58
N PHE A 579 -1.39 0.73 18.33
CA PHE A 579 -1.69 -0.64 17.84
C PHE A 579 -2.91 -1.22 18.53
N MET A 580 -3.93 -1.59 17.72
CA MET A 580 -5.19 -2.16 18.21
C MET A 580 -5.01 -3.50 18.94
N MET A 581 -4.06 -4.32 18.49
CA MET A 581 -3.88 -5.69 19.01
C MET A 581 -3.14 -5.76 20.35
N ILE A 582 -2.53 -4.68 20.82
CA ILE A 582 -1.82 -4.60 22.11
C ILE A 582 -2.82 -4.25 23.21
N PRO A 583 -3.05 -5.11 24.22
CA PRO A 583 -4.08 -4.86 25.24
C PRO A 583 -3.97 -3.51 25.95
N GLU A 584 -2.76 -3.12 26.32
CA GLU A 584 -2.48 -1.85 26.99
C GLU A 584 -2.83 -0.65 26.08
N GLN A 585 -2.49 -0.74 24.77
CA GLN A 585 -2.77 0.33 23.80
C GLN A 585 -4.24 0.38 23.42
N GLU A 586 -4.91 -0.80 23.23
CA GLU A 586 -6.36 -0.83 22.99
C GLU A 586 -7.15 -0.17 24.12
N ILE A 587 -6.82 -0.48 25.37
CA ILE A 587 -7.51 0.13 26.52
C ILE A 587 -7.23 1.63 26.57
N ALA A 588 -5.99 2.06 26.35
CA ALA A 588 -5.68 3.47 26.25
C ALA A 588 -6.47 4.17 25.14
N LEU A 589 -6.62 3.56 23.97
CA LEU A 589 -7.41 4.10 22.85
C LEU A 589 -8.91 4.24 23.18
N LYS A 590 -9.44 3.46 24.12
CA LYS A 590 -10.83 3.60 24.61
C LYS A 590 -10.98 4.75 25.62
N GLU A 591 -9.90 5.21 26.23
CA GLU A 591 -9.93 6.27 27.24
C GLU A 591 -9.98 7.66 26.59
N PRO A 592 -10.99 8.50 26.91
CA PRO A 592 -11.10 9.85 26.36
C PRO A 592 -9.88 10.74 26.63
N SER A 593 -9.18 10.51 27.73
CA SER A 593 -7.95 11.25 28.07
C SER A 593 -6.81 10.96 27.08
N PHE A 594 -6.64 9.71 26.65
CA PHE A 594 -5.63 9.33 25.70
C PHE A 594 -5.98 9.78 24.27
N GLN A 595 -7.26 9.66 23.86
CA GLN A 595 -7.77 10.20 22.60
C GLN A 595 -7.50 11.71 22.50
N LYS A 596 -7.76 12.45 23.58
CA LYS A 596 -7.44 13.88 23.68
C LYS A 596 -5.95 14.16 23.60
N THR A 597 -5.11 13.32 24.22
CA THR A 597 -3.65 13.44 24.15
C THR A 597 -3.14 13.26 22.72
N ILE A 598 -3.62 12.24 21.99
CA ILE A 598 -3.28 12.02 20.58
C ILE A 598 -3.72 13.22 19.74
N ALA A 599 -4.97 13.65 19.87
CA ALA A 599 -5.49 14.80 19.14
C ALA A 599 -4.68 16.08 19.42
N ALA A 600 -4.31 16.32 20.66
CA ALA A 600 -3.48 17.47 21.04
C ALA A 600 -2.07 17.39 20.47
N ALA A 601 -1.49 16.20 20.39
CA ALA A 601 -0.19 16.00 19.78
C ALA A 601 -0.22 16.29 18.25
N ILE A 602 -1.22 15.78 17.55
CA ILE A 602 -1.41 16.06 16.11
C ILE A 602 -1.63 17.56 15.89
N CYS A 603 -2.54 18.18 16.67
CA CYS A 603 -2.80 19.63 16.61
C CYS A 603 -1.53 20.44 16.87
N SER A 604 -0.72 20.07 17.88
CA SER A 604 0.55 20.74 18.17
C SER A 604 1.57 20.60 17.04
N GLY A 605 1.64 19.42 16.38
CA GLY A 605 2.50 19.23 15.22
C GLY A 605 2.07 20.09 14.02
N VAL A 606 0.76 20.28 13.83
CA VAL A 606 0.21 21.21 12.83
C VAL A 606 0.58 22.66 13.18
N LEU A 607 0.47 23.07 14.45
CA LEU A 607 0.84 24.42 14.88
C LEU A 607 2.33 24.68 14.68
N ASP A 608 3.20 23.75 15.06
CA ASP A 608 4.64 23.86 14.80
C ASP A 608 4.94 24.02 13.30
N PHE A 609 4.26 23.26 12.47
CA PHE A 609 4.40 23.37 11.01
C PHE A 609 3.99 24.76 10.49
N VAL A 610 2.89 25.30 10.99
CA VAL A 610 2.44 26.65 10.62
C VAL A 610 3.42 27.70 11.09
N ASP A 611 3.94 27.57 12.32
CA ASP A 611 4.95 28.48 12.87
C ASP A 611 6.24 28.48 12.02
N ASP A 612 6.73 27.30 11.63
CA ASP A 612 7.87 27.15 10.71
C ASP A 612 7.62 27.83 9.36
N GLU A 613 6.40 27.69 8.81
CA GLU A 613 6.03 28.33 7.54
C GLU A 613 5.91 29.85 7.65
N VAL A 614 5.49 30.38 8.80
CA VAL A 614 5.50 31.83 9.09
C VAL A 614 6.94 32.34 9.18
N GLU A 615 7.83 31.62 9.84
CA GLU A 615 9.24 31.97 9.97
C GLU A 615 9.93 31.98 8.59
N LYS A 616 9.75 30.94 7.79
CA LYS A 616 10.24 30.89 6.40
C LYS A 616 9.77 32.07 5.57
N ALA A 617 8.51 32.52 5.77
CA ALA A 617 7.97 33.71 5.08
C ALA A 617 8.66 35.00 5.49
N SER A 618 9.01 35.13 6.75
CA SER A 618 9.64 36.34 7.31
C SER A 618 11.11 36.49 6.89
N CYS A 619 11.80 35.36 6.71
CA CYS A 619 13.21 35.32 6.31
C CYS A 619 13.42 35.45 4.78
N GLY A 620 12.38 35.26 3.98
CA GLY A 620 12.42 35.33 2.52
C GLY A 620 12.08 36.70 1.89
N ASN A 621 11.86 37.75 2.72
CA ASN A 621 11.60 39.13 2.28
C ASN A 621 12.85 40.01 2.36
#